data_cab833ae214ca7910f97f42470aca817
#
_entry.id   cab833ae214ca7910f97f42470aca817
#
_cell.length_a   1.000
_cell.length_b   1.000
_cell.length_c   1.000
_cell.angle_alpha   90.00
_cell.angle_beta   90.00
_cell.angle_gamma   90.00
#
_symmetry.space_group_name_H-M   'P 1'
#
loop_
_entity.id
_entity.type
_entity.pdbx_description
1 polymer ?
#
loop_
_entity_poly.entity_id
_entity_poly.type
_entity_poly.pdbx_seq_one_letter_code
_entity_poly.pdbx_strand_id
1 'polypeptide(L)'
;MKKITHLVIILGFIGGFFTGCNKDTEDPPTLPPVESMTIDFSNFDTEKKHASYSMSKGIENVNWEFSAFVAGTWNSIIVSTLAVPVITYKKAVEEIPVYLDDKTWEWRYEVPFFTAVYKARLTGQIRTQDVEWKMYVSREGAGGFSEFLWFQGTSELDGTSGQWILNHSSSFKEPVLQIDWEGNGTAVETIKYTYVRVLNDSRTDDPFRNSYIEAGKQTGAYDVYYKIYYYNGADFSDMIVEWSSTGKHGRVKCEQFFADDLWHCWNGNYVNVICP
;
A
#
# COMPACT_ATOMS: atom_id res chain seq x y z
N MET A 1 3.40 25.73 -93.98
CA MET A 1 4.23 25.06 -92.95
C MET A 1 3.97 25.77 -91.64
N LYS A 2 3.15 25.16 -90.74
CA LYS A 2 2.70 25.74 -89.46
C LYS A 2 3.65 25.27 -88.35
N LYS A 3 4.28 26.23 -87.65
CA LYS A 3 5.06 25.96 -86.48
C LYS A 3 4.12 25.89 -85.25
N ILE A 4 4.08 24.75 -84.54
CA ILE A 4 3.32 24.58 -83.34
C ILE A 4 4.29 24.84 -82.16
N THR A 5 4.01 25.89 -81.40
CA THR A 5 4.75 26.27 -80.23
C THR A 5 4.15 25.53 -79.01
N HIS A 6 4.91 24.65 -78.37
CA HIS A 6 4.46 23.96 -77.18
C HIS A 6 4.69 24.85 -75.97
N LEU A 7 3.61 25.20 -75.29
CA LEU A 7 3.62 25.89 -73.99
C LEU A 7 3.72 24.86 -72.89
N VAL A 8 4.85 24.81 -72.20
CA VAL A 8 5.06 23.94 -71.04
C VAL A 8 4.59 24.69 -69.80
N ILE A 9 3.46 24.26 -69.24
CA ILE A 9 2.96 24.73 -67.93
C ILE A 9 3.65 23.96 -66.85
N ILE A 10 4.56 24.61 -66.09
CA ILE A 10 5.19 24.06 -64.87
C ILE A 10 4.21 24.30 -63.77
N LEU A 11 3.52 23.21 -63.29
CA LEU A 11 2.69 23.21 -62.11
C LEU A 11 3.61 23.08 -60.90
N GLY A 12 3.84 24.19 -60.19
CA GLY A 12 4.60 24.18 -58.94
C GLY A 12 3.81 23.48 -57.85
N PHE A 13 4.26 22.30 -57.46
CA PHE A 13 3.77 21.57 -56.30
C PHE A 13 4.31 22.25 -55.03
N ILE A 14 3.50 23.11 -54.38
CA ILE A 14 3.80 23.62 -53.03
C ILE A 14 3.50 22.48 -52.07
N GLY A 15 4.52 21.67 -51.78
CA GLY A 15 4.47 20.70 -50.71
C GLY A 15 4.46 21.42 -49.36
N GLY A 16 3.26 21.57 -48.75
CA GLY A 16 3.13 22.02 -47.41
C GLY A 16 3.76 20.95 -46.47
N PHE A 17 4.92 21.26 -45.95
CA PHE A 17 5.46 20.51 -44.81
C PHE A 17 4.57 20.80 -43.60
N PHE A 18 3.59 19.94 -43.36
CA PHE A 18 2.98 19.82 -42.05
C PHE A 18 4.06 19.23 -41.11
N THR A 19 4.87 20.09 -40.51
CA THR A 19 5.60 19.74 -39.32
C THR A 19 4.55 19.52 -38.23
N GLY A 20 4.02 18.30 -38.15
CA GLY A 20 3.34 17.85 -36.95
C GLY A 20 4.34 18.01 -35.82
N CYS A 21 4.09 18.94 -34.91
CA CYS A 21 4.72 18.88 -33.59
C CYS A 21 4.32 17.52 -32.99
N ASN A 22 5.17 16.52 -33.12
CA ASN A 22 5.19 15.45 -32.13
C ASN A 22 5.55 16.17 -30.84
N LYS A 23 4.55 16.44 -30.00
CA LYS A 23 4.81 16.58 -28.58
C LYS A 23 5.47 15.23 -28.21
N ASP A 24 6.76 15.25 -27.92
CA ASP A 24 7.41 14.14 -27.24
C ASP A 24 6.68 14.01 -25.89
N THR A 25 5.63 13.21 -25.87
CA THR A 25 4.98 12.82 -24.62
C THR A 25 5.93 11.84 -23.98
N GLU A 26 6.54 12.26 -22.89
CA GLU A 26 7.30 11.33 -22.03
C GLU A 26 6.42 10.11 -21.72
N ASP A 27 7.03 8.97 -21.46
CA ASP A 27 6.30 7.78 -21.04
C ASP A 27 5.65 8.01 -19.67
N PRO A 28 4.51 7.38 -19.37
CA PRO A 28 3.88 7.49 -18.06
C PRO A 28 4.82 6.97 -16.96
N PRO A 29 4.75 7.54 -15.75
CA PRO A 29 5.55 7.04 -14.64
C PRO A 29 5.18 5.59 -14.32
N THR A 30 6.18 4.81 -13.92
CA THR A 30 5.97 3.45 -13.42
C THR A 30 5.13 3.48 -12.16
N LEU A 31 4.00 2.78 -12.16
CA LEU A 31 3.18 2.65 -10.97
C LEU A 31 3.95 1.86 -9.89
N PRO A 32 3.95 2.31 -8.62
CA PRO A 32 4.43 1.52 -7.51
C PRO A 32 3.78 0.12 -7.47
N PRO A 33 4.47 -0.91 -6.98
CA PRO A 33 3.88 -2.24 -6.89
C PRO A 33 2.62 -2.24 -6.00
N VAL A 34 1.65 -3.09 -6.29
CA VAL A 34 0.41 -3.19 -5.48
C VAL A 34 0.73 -3.55 -4.04
N GLU A 35 1.78 -4.31 -3.82
CA GLU A 35 2.33 -4.69 -2.52
C GLU A 35 2.79 -3.49 -1.69
N SER A 36 2.99 -2.31 -2.29
CA SER A 36 3.26 -1.06 -1.57
C SER A 36 2.11 -0.60 -0.65
N MET A 37 0.94 -1.23 -0.80
CA MET A 37 -0.24 -0.98 0.04
C MET A 37 -0.65 -2.17 0.91
N THR A 38 0.03 -3.33 0.82
CA THR A 38 -0.43 -4.56 1.48
C THR A 38 0.69 -5.31 2.18
N ILE A 39 0.46 -5.71 3.43
CA ILE A 39 1.31 -6.69 4.15
C ILE A 39 0.83 -8.11 3.81
N ASP A 40 1.76 -9.02 3.64
CA ASP A 40 1.47 -10.46 3.57
C ASP A 40 1.42 -11.08 4.98
N PHE A 41 0.22 -11.40 5.44
CA PHE A 41 -0.02 -12.12 6.69
C PHE A 41 -0.22 -13.62 6.50
N SER A 42 -0.03 -14.17 5.29
CA SER A 42 -0.37 -15.57 4.96
C SER A 42 0.32 -16.61 5.85
N ASN A 43 1.51 -16.29 6.37
CA ASN A 43 2.23 -17.16 7.29
C ASN A 43 1.54 -17.33 8.65
N PHE A 44 0.64 -16.42 9.01
CA PHE A 44 -0.18 -16.46 10.22
C PHE A 44 -1.66 -16.66 9.91
N ASP A 45 -2.00 -17.04 8.66
CA ASP A 45 -3.38 -17.30 8.28
C ASP A 45 -3.89 -18.55 9.00
N THR A 46 -4.72 -18.32 9.99
CA THR A 46 -5.30 -19.36 10.84
C THR A 46 -6.73 -19.64 10.45
N GLU A 47 -7.05 -19.81 9.16
CA GLU A 47 -8.44 -20.13 8.71
C GLU A 47 -9.14 -21.22 9.54
N LYS A 48 -8.46 -21.88 10.44
CA LYS A 48 -8.97 -23.01 11.21
C LYS A 48 -9.22 -22.79 12.69
N LYS A 49 -8.90 -21.64 13.30
CA LYS A 49 -9.00 -21.48 14.76
C LYS A 49 -9.36 -20.07 15.28
N HIS A 50 -10.29 -19.37 14.66
CA HIS A 50 -10.93 -18.24 15.35
C HIS A 50 -12.01 -18.72 16.34
N ALA A 51 -11.62 -19.56 17.27
CA ALA A 51 -12.40 -19.81 18.47
C ALA A 51 -11.87 -18.86 19.57
N SER A 52 -12.78 -18.22 20.31
CA SER A 52 -12.54 -17.32 21.42
C SER A 52 -11.34 -17.74 22.28
N TYR A 53 -10.19 -17.10 22.11
CA TYR A 53 -8.98 -17.44 22.85
C TYR A 53 -9.03 -16.83 24.25
N SER A 54 -9.17 -17.69 25.25
CA SER A 54 -8.65 -17.43 26.59
C SER A 54 -7.17 -17.86 26.58
N MET A 55 -6.26 -16.96 26.20
CA MET A 55 -4.83 -17.25 26.21
C MET A 55 -4.35 -17.47 27.66
N SER A 56 -4.12 -18.73 28.00
CA SER A 56 -3.55 -19.14 29.29
C SER A 56 -2.05 -19.37 29.11
N LYS A 57 -1.21 -18.72 29.93
CA LYS A 57 0.26 -18.84 29.88
C LYS A 57 0.82 -20.27 30.11
N GLY A 58 -0.01 -21.29 30.19
CA GLY A 58 0.40 -22.69 30.40
C GLY A 58 0.16 -23.60 29.19
N ILE A 59 -0.19 -23.08 28.03
CA ILE A 59 -0.45 -23.84 26.80
C ILE A 59 0.87 -24.10 26.07
N GLU A 60 1.06 -25.31 25.53
CA GLU A 60 2.30 -25.72 24.83
C GLU A 60 2.67 -24.90 23.60
N ASN A 61 1.76 -24.10 23.06
CA ASN A 61 1.94 -23.30 21.84
C ASN A 61 1.61 -21.81 22.02
N VAL A 62 1.62 -21.31 23.26
CA VAL A 62 1.23 -19.92 23.57
C VAL A 62 2.07 -18.88 22.84
N ASN A 63 3.35 -19.12 22.58
CA ASN A 63 4.25 -18.17 21.92
C ASN A 63 3.81 -17.91 20.47
N TRP A 64 3.50 -18.97 19.73
CA TRP A 64 2.98 -18.85 18.37
C TRP A 64 1.54 -18.33 18.34
N GLU A 65 0.66 -18.82 19.23
CA GLU A 65 -0.75 -18.41 19.28
C GLU A 65 -0.89 -16.92 19.58
N PHE A 66 -0.09 -16.38 20.49
CA PHE A 66 -0.06 -14.96 20.77
C PHE A 66 0.40 -14.17 19.52
N SER A 67 1.47 -14.61 18.86
CA SER A 67 1.96 -13.97 17.62
C SER A 67 0.91 -14.00 16.50
N ALA A 68 0.24 -15.14 16.30
CA ALA A 68 -0.81 -15.30 15.30
C ALA A 68 -2.06 -14.45 15.61
N PHE A 69 -2.43 -14.35 16.91
CA PHE A 69 -3.54 -13.49 17.33
C PHE A 69 -3.25 -12.01 17.02
N VAL A 70 -2.06 -11.52 17.33
CA VAL A 70 -1.68 -10.13 17.06
C VAL A 70 -1.60 -9.87 15.56
N ALA A 71 -0.95 -10.75 14.78
CA ALA A 71 -0.89 -10.65 13.33
C ALA A 71 -2.28 -10.65 12.69
N GLY A 72 -3.18 -11.54 13.15
CA GLY A 72 -4.57 -11.61 12.68
C GLY A 72 -5.38 -10.35 13.01
N THR A 73 -5.15 -9.74 14.18
CA THR A 73 -5.78 -8.47 14.56
C THR A 73 -5.35 -7.34 13.63
N TRP A 74 -4.05 -7.18 13.41
CA TRP A 74 -3.54 -6.19 12.47
C TRP A 74 -4.01 -6.42 11.04
N ASN A 75 -4.02 -7.69 10.58
CA ASN A 75 -4.57 -8.03 9.26
C ASN A 75 -6.03 -7.56 9.13
N SER A 76 -6.88 -7.82 10.12
CA SER A 76 -8.27 -7.39 10.11
C SER A 76 -8.42 -5.86 10.03
N ILE A 77 -7.61 -5.12 10.78
CA ILE A 77 -7.59 -3.64 10.76
C ILE A 77 -7.15 -3.14 9.38
N ILE A 78 -6.03 -3.64 8.87
CA ILE A 78 -5.46 -3.21 7.59
C ILE A 78 -6.40 -3.54 6.43
N VAL A 79 -6.91 -4.77 6.36
CA VAL A 79 -7.84 -5.19 5.29
C VAL A 79 -9.11 -4.35 5.32
N SER A 80 -9.70 -4.09 6.49
CA SER A 80 -10.92 -3.28 6.58
C SER A 80 -10.69 -1.81 6.19
N THR A 81 -9.53 -1.26 6.52
CA THR A 81 -9.16 0.14 6.21
C THR A 81 -8.78 0.33 4.75
N LEU A 82 -8.07 -0.65 4.17
CA LEU A 82 -7.46 -0.54 2.85
C LEU A 82 -8.25 -1.24 1.73
N ALA A 83 -9.37 -1.92 2.03
CA ALA A 83 -10.10 -2.70 1.04
C ALA A 83 -10.42 -1.91 -0.25
N VAL A 84 -10.97 -0.70 -0.13
CA VAL A 84 -11.30 0.15 -1.28
C VAL A 84 -10.06 0.83 -1.87
N PRO A 85 -9.15 1.46 -1.09
CA PRO A 85 -7.88 1.96 -1.61
C PRO A 85 -7.10 0.94 -2.43
N VAL A 86 -6.90 -0.26 -1.92
CA VAL A 86 -6.14 -1.33 -2.60
C VAL A 86 -6.81 -1.77 -3.89
N ILE A 87 -8.14 -2.03 -3.87
CA ILE A 87 -8.82 -2.50 -5.09
C ILE A 87 -8.87 -1.42 -6.17
N THR A 88 -9.02 -0.15 -5.78
CA THR A 88 -8.97 0.96 -6.73
C THR A 88 -7.57 1.11 -7.30
N TYR A 89 -6.52 1.07 -6.48
CA TYR A 89 -5.14 1.15 -6.95
C TYR A 89 -4.75 -0.04 -7.85
N LYS A 90 -5.12 -1.26 -7.45
CA LYS A 90 -4.89 -2.46 -8.27
C LYS A 90 -5.50 -2.35 -9.66
N LYS A 91 -6.69 -1.76 -9.78
CA LYS A 91 -7.33 -1.56 -11.08
C LYS A 91 -6.57 -0.57 -11.95
N ALA A 92 -5.91 0.45 -11.39
CA ALA A 92 -5.09 1.41 -12.15
C ALA A 92 -3.99 0.72 -12.97
N VAL A 93 -3.41 -0.37 -12.46
CA VAL A 93 -2.34 -1.12 -13.15
C VAL A 93 -2.82 -1.76 -14.46
N GLU A 94 -4.12 -2.00 -14.60
CA GLU A 94 -4.74 -2.61 -15.78
C GLU A 94 -5.18 -1.56 -16.82
N GLU A 95 -5.17 -0.27 -16.46
CA GLU A 95 -5.72 0.82 -17.29
C GLU A 95 -4.62 1.59 -18.01
N ILE A 96 -4.97 2.16 -19.16
CA ILE A 96 -4.06 2.99 -19.95
C ILE A 96 -4.21 4.44 -19.52
N PRO A 97 -3.15 5.11 -19.08
CA PRO A 97 -3.24 6.51 -18.67
C PRO A 97 -3.35 7.47 -19.85
N VAL A 98 -3.93 8.63 -19.59
CA VAL A 98 -3.98 9.76 -20.52
C VAL A 98 -3.02 10.83 -20.05
N TYR A 99 -2.15 11.29 -20.93
CA TYR A 99 -1.30 12.45 -20.65
C TYR A 99 -2.17 13.72 -20.59
N LEU A 100 -2.02 14.49 -19.54
CA LEU A 100 -2.71 15.78 -19.38
C LEU A 100 -1.80 16.92 -19.85
N ASP A 101 -0.89 17.34 -19.00
CA ASP A 101 0.14 18.35 -19.23
C ASP A 101 1.16 18.28 -18.08
N ASP A 102 2.21 19.10 -18.12
CA ASP A 102 3.20 19.25 -17.04
C ASP A 102 3.65 17.90 -16.43
N LYS A 103 4.01 16.93 -17.30
CA LYS A 103 4.45 15.60 -16.92
C LYS A 103 3.47 14.85 -16.03
N THR A 104 2.17 15.10 -16.19
CA THR A 104 1.07 14.50 -15.44
C THR A 104 0.29 13.54 -16.29
N TRP A 105 0.06 12.34 -15.77
CA TRP A 105 -0.79 11.31 -16.35
C TRP A 105 -1.97 11.05 -15.45
N GLU A 106 -3.08 10.60 -16.04
CA GLU A 106 -4.31 10.30 -15.36
C GLU A 106 -4.88 8.96 -15.81
N TRP A 107 -5.25 8.13 -14.84
CA TRP A 107 -6.01 6.89 -14.98
C TRP A 107 -7.43 7.14 -14.48
N ARG A 108 -8.46 6.90 -15.33
CA ARG A 108 -9.89 7.01 -14.94
C ARG A 108 -10.60 5.70 -15.22
N TYR A 109 -11.28 5.17 -14.23
CA TYR A 109 -11.95 3.89 -14.32
C TYR A 109 -13.05 3.74 -13.25
N GLU A 110 -13.87 2.69 -13.42
CA GLU A 110 -14.87 2.28 -12.44
C GLU A 110 -14.49 0.93 -11.84
N VAL A 111 -14.75 0.79 -10.54
CA VAL A 111 -14.48 -0.44 -9.79
C VAL A 111 -15.76 -0.91 -9.13
N PRO A 112 -16.38 -2.00 -9.60
CA PRO A 112 -17.44 -2.66 -8.87
C PRO A 112 -16.87 -3.33 -7.61
N PHE A 113 -17.45 -3.04 -6.45
CA PHE A 113 -17.07 -3.65 -5.20
C PHE A 113 -18.30 -3.93 -4.36
N PHE A 114 -18.61 -5.23 -4.12
CA PHE A 114 -19.90 -5.70 -3.60
C PHE A 114 -21.10 -5.12 -4.39
N THR A 115 -21.96 -4.36 -3.71
CA THR A 115 -23.19 -3.76 -4.30
C THR A 115 -22.98 -2.31 -4.77
N ALA A 116 -21.75 -1.80 -4.70
CA ALA A 116 -21.41 -0.43 -5.04
C ALA A 116 -20.48 -0.34 -6.25
N VAL A 117 -20.55 0.78 -6.96
CA VAL A 117 -19.58 1.15 -7.99
C VAL A 117 -18.82 2.38 -7.51
N TYR A 118 -17.49 2.26 -7.48
CA TYR A 118 -16.60 3.35 -7.18
C TYR A 118 -16.03 3.91 -8.47
N LYS A 119 -16.05 5.25 -8.62
CA LYS A 119 -15.35 5.94 -9.70
C LYS A 119 -14.02 6.42 -9.15
N ALA A 120 -12.94 5.99 -9.79
CA ALA A 120 -11.59 6.27 -9.36
C ALA A 120 -10.84 7.11 -10.40
N ARG A 121 -10.02 8.02 -9.92
CA ARG A 121 -9.14 8.86 -10.69
C ARG A 121 -7.77 8.95 -10.00
N LEU A 122 -6.78 8.25 -10.57
CA LEU A 122 -5.40 8.34 -10.14
C LEU A 122 -4.66 9.34 -11.01
N THR A 123 -3.86 10.22 -10.42
CA THR A 123 -2.90 11.05 -11.15
C THR A 123 -1.49 10.73 -10.69
N GLY A 124 -0.54 10.71 -11.65
CA GLY A 124 0.89 10.59 -11.41
C GLY A 124 1.63 11.73 -12.10
N GLN A 125 2.34 12.55 -11.35
CA GLN A 125 3.14 13.65 -11.87
C GLN A 125 4.63 13.39 -11.63
N ILE A 126 5.41 13.30 -12.72
CA ILE A 126 6.85 13.18 -12.64
C ILE A 126 7.43 14.55 -12.25
N ARG A 127 8.08 14.59 -11.08
CA ARG A 127 8.84 15.76 -10.60
C ARG A 127 10.35 15.53 -10.77
N THR A 128 11.16 16.43 -10.28
CA THR A 128 12.62 16.39 -10.49
C THR A 128 13.27 15.15 -9.83
N GLN A 129 12.76 14.71 -8.69
CA GLN A 129 13.39 13.65 -7.89
C GLN A 129 12.45 12.46 -7.64
N ASP A 130 11.13 12.63 -7.82
CA ASP A 130 10.13 11.64 -7.47
C ASP A 130 8.90 11.73 -8.39
N VAL A 131 7.93 10.85 -8.17
CA VAL A 131 6.58 10.92 -8.74
C VAL A 131 5.60 11.25 -7.62
N GLU A 132 4.77 12.28 -7.81
CA GLU A 132 3.65 12.57 -6.92
C GLU A 132 2.40 11.84 -7.40
N TRP A 133 1.74 11.13 -6.51
CA TRP A 133 0.53 10.35 -6.75
C TRP A 133 -0.65 10.90 -5.97
N LYS A 134 -1.84 10.95 -6.61
CA LYS A 134 -3.09 11.35 -5.94
C LYS A 134 -4.23 10.48 -6.44
N MET A 135 -4.92 9.79 -5.52
CA MET A 135 -6.10 8.98 -5.81
C MET A 135 -7.35 9.66 -5.30
N TYR A 136 -8.22 9.98 -6.21
CA TYR A 136 -9.55 10.53 -5.94
C TYR A 136 -10.59 9.45 -6.19
N VAL A 137 -11.55 9.34 -5.31
CA VAL A 137 -12.63 8.34 -5.41
C VAL A 137 -13.97 8.98 -5.07
N SER A 138 -15.00 8.56 -5.80
CA SER A 138 -16.40 8.83 -5.49
C SER A 138 -17.20 7.54 -5.52
N ARG A 139 -18.39 7.55 -4.92
CA ARG A 139 -19.31 6.43 -4.94
C ARG A 139 -20.71 6.92 -5.20
N GLU A 140 -21.44 6.29 -6.12
CA GLU A 140 -22.83 6.57 -6.41
C GLU A 140 -23.80 5.66 -5.60
N GLY A 141 -25.06 6.05 -5.55
CA GLY A 141 -26.12 5.27 -4.92
C GLY A 141 -26.22 5.41 -3.40
N ALA A 142 -26.82 4.42 -2.75
CA ALA A 142 -27.01 4.42 -1.31
C ALA A 142 -25.67 4.42 -0.56
N GLY A 143 -25.45 5.36 0.34
CA GLY A 143 -24.18 5.59 1.02
C GLY A 143 -23.13 6.21 0.09
N GLY A 144 -23.57 6.86 -1.00
CA GLY A 144 -22.70 7.55 -1.96
C GLY A 144 -22.02 8.77 -1.34
N PHE A 145 -20.90 9.17 -1.96
CA PHE A 145 -20.17 10.38 -1.61
C PHE A 145 -19.54 11.00 -2.86
N SER A 146 -19.36 12.32 -2.81
CA SER A 146 -18.68 13.06 -3.87
C SER A 146 -17.19 12.75 -3.91
N GLU A 147 -16.56 12.96 -5.05
CA GLU A 147 -15.12 12.77 -5.22
C GLU A 147 -14.33 13.50 -4.11
N PHE A 148 -13.43 12.77 -3.47
CA PHE A 148 -12.48 13.31 -2.52
C PHE A 148 -11.12 12.61 -2.68
N LEU A 149 -10.05 13.28 -2.24
CA LEU A 149 -8.72 12.71 -2.19
C LEU A 149 -8.68 11.62 -1.11
N TRP A 150 -8.69 10.35 -1.51
CA TRP A 150 -8.67 9.24 -0.55
C TRP A 150 -7.27 8.94 -0.07
N PHE A 151 -6.30 8.91 -1.01
CA PHE A 151 -4.90 8.81 -0.63
C PHE A 151 -4.01 9.57 -1.61
N GLN A 152 -2.85 9.93 -1.13
CA GLN A 152 -1.79 10.54 -1.91
C GLN A 152 -0.45 9.98 -1.48
N GLY A 153 0.59 10.18 -2.28
CA GLY A 153 1.91 9.69 -1.93
C GLY A 153 2.98 10.15 -2.89
N THR A 154 4.16 9.65 -2.65
CA THR A 154 5.32 9.81 -3.52
C THR A 154 6.03 8.48 -3.70
N SER A 155 6.67 8.30 -4.84
CA SER A 155 7.61 7.20 -5.05
C SER A 155 8.89 7.74 -5.70
N GLU A 156 10.02 7.07 -5.47
CA GLU A 156 11.21 7.29 -6.27
C GLU A 156 10.90 7.05 -7.75
N LEU A 157 11.67 7.70 -8.65
CA LEU A 157 11.48 7.59 -10.09
C LEU A 157 11.65 6.14 -10.60
N ASP A 158 12.50 5.36 -9.93
CA ASP A 158 12.76 3.95 -10.25
C ASP A 158 11.76 2.98 -9.59
N GLY A 159 10.82 3.50 -8.78
CA GLY A 159 9.79 2.70 -8.11
C GLY A 159 10.32 1.78 -7.01
N THR A 160 11.50 2.06 -6.44
CA THR A 160 12.11 1.21 -5.38
C THR A 160 11.60 1.53 -3.99
N SER A 161 11.12 2.74 -3.74
CA SER A 161 10.56 3.13 -2.45
C SER A 161 9.50 4.20 -2.58
N GLY A 162 8.77 4.43 -1.51
CA GLY A 162 7.77 5.49 -1.47
C GLY A 162 6.97 5.53 -0.19
N GLN A 163 5.98 6.43 -0.20
CA GLN A 163 5.07 6.65 0.91
C GLN A 163 3.66 6.88 0.40
N TRP A 164 2.68 6.36 1.13
CA TRP A 164 1.28 6.67 0.95
C TRP A 164 0.71 7.31 2.22
N ILE A 165 -0.16 8.28 2.07
CA ILE A 165 -0.93 8.90 3.14
C ILE A 165 -2.41 8.78 2.80
N LEU A 166 -3.16 8.06 3.62
CA LEU A 166 -4.59 7.84 3.47
C LEU A 166 -5.37 8.78 4.34
N ASN A 167 -6.42 9.37 3.79
CA ASN A 167 -7.41 10.15 4.53
C ASN A 167 -8.49 9.24 5.10
N HIS A 168 -9.03 9.62 6.25
CA HIS A 168 -9.95 8.80 7.03
C HIS A 168 -11.23 8.46 6.24
N SER A 169 -11.91 9.46 5.68
CA SER A 169 -13.16 9.27 4.94
C SER A 169 -13.55 10.53 4.16
N SER A 170 -14.59 10.42 3.34
CA SER A 170 -15.17 11.57 2.64
C SER A 170 -15.73 12.64 3.58
N SER A 171 -16.14 12.28 4.81
CA SER A 171 -16.63 13.19 5.85
C SER A 171 -15.52 13.80 6.69
N PHE A 172 -14.44 13.05 6.90
CA PHE A 172 -13.26 13.48 7.67
C PHE A 172 -12.03 13.33 6.78
N LYS A 173 -11.72 14.39 6.02
CA LYS A 173 -10.65 14.43 5.02
C LYS A 173 -9.28 14.71 5.67
N GLU A 174 -8.99 14.05 6.78
CA GLU A 174 -7.75 14.18 7.53
C GLU A 174 -6.93 12.87 7.44
N PRO A 175 -5.61 12.94 7.46
CA PRO A 175 -4.77 11.76 7.43
C PRO A 175 -5.07 10.81 8.59
N VAL A 176 -5.17 9.52 8.29
CA VAL A 176 -5.38 8.46 9.28
C VAL A 176 -4.25 7.44 9.28
N LEU A 177 -3.72 7.12 8.12
CA LEU A 177 -2.71 6.09 7.96
C LEU A 177 -1.61 6.57 7.01
N GLN A 178 -0.38 6.40 7.42
CA GLN A 178 0.81 6.52 6.58
C GLN A 178 1.36 5.12 6.31
N ILE A 179 1.76 4.86 5.08
CA ILE A 179 2.40 3.62 4.66
C ILE A 179 3.74 4.00 4.04
N ASP A 180 4.83 3.61 4.68
CA ASP A 180 6.17 3.72 4.12
C ASP A 180 6.58 2.34 3.57
N TRP A 181 7.17 2.28 2.39
CA TRP A 181 7.57 1.03 1.78
C TRP A 181 8.89 1.15 1.04
N GLU A 182 9.67 0.06 1.05
CA GLU A 182 10.92 -0.08 0.34
C GLU A 182 10.97 -1.45 -0.33
N GLY A 183 11.63 -1.54 -1.47
CA GLY A 183 11.79 -2.77 -2.24
C GLY A 183 12.86 -2.63 -3.33
N ASN A 184 12.79 -3.50 -4.32
CA ASN A 184 13.76 -3.56 -5.41
C ASN A 184 13.16 -3.19 -6.78
N GLY A 185 12.01 -2.49 -6.78
CA GLY A 185 11.27 -2.11 -7.99
C GLY A 185 10.35 -3.21 -8.54
N THR A 186 10.48 -4.47 -8.11
CA THR A 186 9.61 -5.58 -8.50
C THR A 186 8.86 -6.19 -7.32
N ALA A 187 9.39 -6.07 -6.11
CA ALA A 187 8.79 -6.58 -4.88
C ALA A 187 9.06 -5.62 -3.73
N VAL A 188 8.10 -5.51 -2.82
CA VAL A 188 8.27 -4.80 -1.55
C VAL A 188 9.00 -5.72 -0.56
N GLU A 189 10.03 -5.20 0.08
CA GLU A 189 10.86 -5.92 1.05
C GLU A 189 10.55 -5.48 2.48
N THR A 190 10.20 -4.21 2.66
CA THR A 190 9.78 -3.63 3.95
C THR A 190 8.57 -2.74 3.74
N ILE A 191 7.60 -2.84 4.64
CA ILE A 191 6.42 -1.99 4.65
C ILE A 191 6.04 -1.65 6.09
N LYS A 192 5.74 -0.37 6.35
CA LYS A 192 5.38 0.14 7.67
C LYS A 192 4.08 0.92 7.60
N TYR A 193 3.12 0.54 8.41
CA TYR A 193 1.87 1.27 8.59
C TYR A 193 1.90 2.02 9.90
N THR A 194 1.82 3.34 9.82
CA THR A 194 1.79 4.23 10.99
C THR A 194 0.43 4.90 11.09
N TYR A 195 -0.22 4.78 12.24
CA TYR A 195 -1.44 5.51 12.53
C TYR A 195 -1.09 6.96 12.84
N VAL A 196 -1.52 7.89 11.97
CA VAL A 196 -1.11 9.30 12.02
C VAL A 196 -2.23 10.26 12.39
N ARG A 197 -3.43 9.76 12.68
CA ARG A 197 -4.58 10.59 13.03
C ARG A 197 -4.28 11.42 14.27
N VAL A 198 -4.56 12.72 14.20
CA VAL A 198 -4.26 13.66 15.30
C VAL A 198 -5.42 13.72 16.29
N LEU A 199 -6.64 13.83 15.80
CA LEU A 199 -7.84 13.92 16.64
C LEU A 199 -8.76 12.74 16.41
N ASN A 200 -9.24 12.12 17.48
CA ASN A 200 -10.27 11.07 17.44
C ASN A 200 -11.66 11.62 17.05
N ASP A 201 -12.66 10.76 17.00
CA ASP A 201 -14.03 11.15 16.62
C ASP A 201 -14.67 12.15 17.60
N SER A 202 -14.22 12.19 18.84
CA SER A 202 -14.63 13.16 19.86
C SER A 202 -13.86 14.49 19.77
N ARG A 203 -12.98 14.65 18.76
CA ARG A 203 -12.14 15.83 18.53
C ARG A 203 -11.17 16.12 19.68
N THR A 204 -10.73 15.09 20.37
CA THR A 204 -9.63 15.11 21.35
C THR A 204 -8.41 14.41 20.75
N ASP A 205 -7.23 14.62 21.33
CA ASP A 205 -5.99 13.95 20.90
C ASP A 205 -6.21 12.44 20.84
N ASP A 206 -5.81 11.83 19.71
CA ASP A 206 -5.93 10.40 19.51
C ASP A 206 -4.78 9.67 20.19
N PRO A 207 -5.04 8.88 21.25
CA PRO A 207 -3.98 8.21 22.01
C PRO A 207 -3.25 7.14 21.19
N PHE A 208 -3.85 6.62 20.11
CA PHE A 208 -3.22 5.63 19.24
C PHE A 208 -2.26 6.22 18.22
N ARG A 209 -2.19 7.56 18.13
CA ARG A 209 -1.27 8.23 17.20
C ARG A 209 0.16 7.75 17.42
N ASN A 210 0.85 7.48 16.31
CA ASN A 210 2.19 6.90 16.23
C ASN A 210 2.28 5.39 16.51
N SER A 211 1.17 4.70 16.79
CA SER A 211 1.17 3.24 16.74
C SER A 211 1.52 2.77 15.34
N TYR A 212 2.32 1.71 15.22
CA TYR A 212 2.68 1.17 13.92
C TYR A 212 2.85 -0.35 13.92
N ILE A 213 2.74 -0.92 12.74
CA ILE A 213 3.29 -2.24 12.40
C ILE A 213 4.24 -2.10 11.21
N GLU A 214 5.42 -2.65 11.33
CA GLU A 214 6.40 -2.80 10.27
C GLU A 214 6.60 -4.28 9.99
N ALA A 215 6.53 -4.64 8.72
CA ALA A 215 6.83 -5.99 8.24
C ALA A 215 8.00 -5.93 7.26
N GLY A 216 8.86 -6.93 7.31
CA GLY A 216 9.99 -6.98 6.38
C GLY A 216 10.66 -8.33 6.34
N LYS A 217 11.62 -8.41 5.40
CA LYS A 217 12.53 -9.53 5.25
C LYS A 217 13.89 -9.19 5.85
N GLN A 218 14.58 -10.20 6.35
CA GLN A 218 15.92 -10.08 6.89
C GLN A 218 16.74 -11.33 6.60
N THR A 219 18.05 -11.26 6.83
CA THR A 219 18.95 -12.42 6.66
C THR A 219 19.05 -13.22 7.96
N GLY A 220 19.20 -14.54 7.87
CA GLY A 220 19.43 -15.42 9.02
C GLY A 220 18.41 -16.53 9.16
N ALA A 221 18.34 -17.11 10.36
CA ALA A 221 17.44 -18.23 10.68
C ALA A 221 15.97 -17.81 10.68
N TYR A 222 15.70 -16.55 10.97
CA TYR A 222 14.38 -15.92 10.93
C TYR A 222 14.41 -14.89 9.82
N ASP A 223 13.87 -15.23 8.66
CA ASP A 223 13.97 -14.43 7.43
C ASP A 223 12.85 -13.42 7.25
N VAL A 224 11.85 -13.41 8.15
CA VAL A 224 10.73 -12.47 8.16
C VAL A 224 10.48 -11.95 9.57
N TYR A 225 10.04 -10.71 9.67
CA TYR A 225 9.71 -10.09 10.96
C TYR A 225 8.48 -9.20 10.92
N TYR A 226 7.85 -9.01 12.09
CA TYR A 226 6.98 -7.88 12.43
C TYR A 226 7.57 -7.13 13.62
N LYS A 227 7.61 -5.80 13.52
CA LYS A 227 7.82 -4.89 14.64
C LYS A 227 6.55 -4.11 14.86
N ILE A 228 6.03 -4.14 16.06
CA ILE A 228 4.76 -3.52 16.42
C ILE A 228 4.99 -2.59 17.60
N TYR A 229 4.53 -1.35 17.46
CA TYR A 229 4.53 -0.35 18.49
C TYR A 229 3.10 0.13 18.67
N TYR A 230 2.54 -0.01 19.85
CA TYR A 230 1.12 0.23 20.06
C TYR A 230 0.83 0.83 21.43
N TYR A 231 -0.24 1.62 21.50
CA TYR A 231 -0.77 2.15 22.75
C TYR A 231 -1.65 1.08 23.42
N ASN A 232 -1.30 0.69 24.64
CA ASN A 232 -1.94 -0.38 25.39
C ASN A 232 -3.10 0.10 26.30
N GLY A 233 -3.43 1.39 26.26
CA GLY A 233 -4.44 2.03 27.11
C GLY A 233 -3.85 2.87 28.24
N ALA A 234 -2.55 2.74 28.51
CA ALA A 234 -1.81 3.52 29.51
C ALA A 234 -0.55 4.14 28.89
N ASP A 235 0.28 3.29 28.26
CA ASP A 235 1.54 3.67 27.65
C ASP A 235 1.74 2.97 26.31
N PHE A 236 2.81 3.30 25.59
CA PHE A 236 3.24 2.58 24.40
C PHE A 236 4.07 1.35 24.77
N SER A 237 3.88 0.30 24.02
CA SER A 237 4.57 -0.99 24.19
C SER A 237 5.11 -1.50 22.86
N ASP A 238 6.25 -2.16 22.92
CA ASP A 238 6.89 -2.80 21.78
C ASP A 238 6.60 -4.30 21.74
N MET A 239 6.49 -4.82 20.53
CA MET A 239 6.44 -6.25 20.25
C MET A 239 7.26 -6.55 19.00
N ILE A 240 8.04 -7.62 19.04
CA ILE A 240 8.79 -8.11 17.88
C ILE A 240 8.44 -9.59 17.68
N VAL A 241 8.08 -9.95 16.46
CA VAL A 241 7.87 -11.32 16.01
C VAL A 241 8.84 -11.60 14.88
N GLU A 242 9.58 -12.69 14.96
CA GLU A 242 10.48 -13.14 13.90
C GLU A 242 10.26 -14.63 13.64
N TRP A 243 10.24 -15.02 12.37
CA TRP A 243 10.04 -16.43 12.03
C TRP A 243 10.73 -16.81 10.72
N SER A 244 10.86 -18.13 10.51
CA SER A 244 11.30 -18.69 9.27
C SER A 244 10.10 -18.92 8.34
N SER A 245 10.08 -18.28 7.17
CA SER A 245 9.03 -18.45 6.17
C SER A 245 8.92 -19.89 5.66
N THR A 246 10.03 -20.64 5.66
CA THR A 246 10.10 -22.04 5.23
C THR A 246 10.02 -23.02 6.38
N GLY A 247 10.74 -22.76 7.48
CA GLY A 247 10.84 -23.68 8.64
C GLY A 247 9.70 -23.56 9.64
N LYS A 248 8.86 -22.51 9.55
CA LYS A 248 7.71 -22.19 10.41
C LYS A 248 8.05 -22.01 11.90
N HIS A 249 9.30 -22.20 12.32
CA HIS A 249 9.76 -21.86 13.66
C HIS A 249 9.94 -20.35 13.79
N GLY A 250 9.85 -19.85 15.01
CA GLY A 250 10.00 -18.42 15.23
C GLY A 250 10.16 -18.06 16.70
N ARG A 251 10.11 -16.77 16.94
CA ARG A 251 10.22 -16.20 18.28
C ARG A 251 9.43 -14.91 18.40
N VAL A 252 9.02 -14.60 19.59
CA VAL A 252 8.32 -13.37 19.94
C VAL A 252 8.93 -12.76 21.19
N LYS A 253 8.95 -11.45 21.24
CA LYS A 253 9.35 -10.66 22.39
C LYS A 253 8.27 -9.62 22.63
N CYS A 254 7.68 -9.61 23.84
CA CYS A 254 6.66 -8.67 24.27
C CYS A 254 6.61 -8.65 25.79
N GLU A 255 7.29 -7.68 26.39
CA GLU A 255 7.38 -7.57 27.85
C GLU A 255 6.00 -7.50 28.53
N GLN A 256 5.07 -6.78 27.92
CA GLN A 256 3.72 -6.64 28.46
C GLN A 256 2.97 -7.96 28.58
N PHE A 257 3.16 -8.88 27.63
CA PHE A 257 2.47 -10.18 27.66
C PHE A 257 3.23 -11.22 28.50
N PHE A 258 4.54 -11.32 28.32
CA PHE A 258 5.36 -12.35 28.98
C PHE A 258 5.84 -11.94 30.36
N ALA A 259 5.82 -10.65 30.71
CA ALA A 259 6.35 -10.05 31.94
C ALA A 259 7.89 -10.18 32.06
N ASP A 260 8.58 -10.30 30.95
CA ASP A 260 10.04 -10.29 30.84
C ASP A 260 10.46 -9.73 29.46
N ASP A 261 11.73 -9.39 29.32
CA ASP A 261 12.34 -8.87 28.08
C ASP A 261 13.15 -9.96 27.36
N LEU A 262 12.65 -11.20 27.36
CA LEU A 262 13.30 -12.34 26.74
C LEU A 262 12.59 -12.75 25.44
N TRP A 263 13.29 -13.53 24.63
CA TRP A 263 12.69 -14.20 23.49
C TRP A 263 11.94 -15.46 23.93
N HIS A 264 10.73 -15.63 23.39
CA HIS A 264 9.86 -16.78 23.55
C HIS A 264 9.73 -17.50 22.21
N CYS A 265 10.32 -18.70 22.11
CA CYS A 265 10.48 -19.41 20.84
C CYS A 265 9.44 -20.52 20.65
N TRP A 266 9.17 -20.85 19.38
CA TRP A 266 8.42 -22.02 18.96
C TRP A 266 9.14 -22.75 17.83
N ASN A 267 8.93 -24.07 17.73
CA ASN A 267 9.47 -24.91 16.65
C ASN A 267 8.56 -24.97 15.43
N GLY A 268 8.96 -25.72 14.39
CA GLY A 268 8.19 -25.89 13.15
C GLY A 268 6.81 -26.54 13.30
N ASN A 269 6.49 -27.11 14.48
CA ASN A 269 5.17 -27.63 14.84
C ASN A 269 4.37 -26.65 15.72
N TYR A 270 4.86 -25.41 15.84
CA TYR A 270 4.27 -24.33 16.64
C TYR A 270 4.29 -24.56 18.16
N VAL A 271 5.03 -25.56 18.64
CA VAL A 271 5.19 -25.88 20.09
C VAL A 271 6.29 -25.01 20.69
N ASN A 272 6.04 -24.51 21.90
CA ASN A 272 7.02 -23.72 22.64
C ASN A 272 8.32 -24.50 22.88
N VAL A 273 9.45 -23.85 22.67
CA VAL A 273 10.79 -24.39 22.92
C VAL A 273 11.66 -23.34 23.61
N ILE A 274 12.73 -23.79 24.21
CA ILE A 274 13.77 -22.89 24.71
C ILE A 274 14.44 -22.25 23.50
N CYS A 275 14.63 -20.93 23.53
CA CYS A 275 15.33 -20.23 22.48
C CYS A 275 16.81 -20.67 22.42
N PRO A 276 17.38 -20.88 21.22
CA PRO A 276 18.78 -21.25 21.03
C PRO A 276 19.74 -20.12 21.41
#